data_083af419046752eb02aeb7eead865055
#
_entry.id   083af419046752eb02aeb7eead865055
#
_cell.length_a   1.000
_cell.length_b   1.000
_cell.length_c   1.000
_cell.angle_alpha   90.00
_cell.angle_beta   90.00
_cell.angle_gamma   90.00
#
_symmetry.space_group_name_H-M   'P 1'
#
loop_
_entity.id
_entity.type
_entity.pdbx_description
1 polymer ?
#
loop_
_entity_poly.entity_id
_entity_poly.type
_entity_poly.pdbx_seq_one_letter_code
_entity_poly.pdbx_strand_id
1 'polypeptide(L)'
;VATVLVQNGTLHAGDIVIAGTAVGRVRAMTDDKGKNIKTAGPSVPVEIIGLDAVPLAGDEFNAVEDERMARTLAEQRRDKAKDERFKENAVGKLEDLFSRMSDGVKDLNIVVKADVGGSAEAVKQSLVKLSNEEVKVNVIHSAVGGITENDVMLAAASNAIIVGFNVRPDKQAIDAGERQGVDIRTYRIIYECIGEIEAAMKGMLAPTYKENLLGHAQVRQTIHVPAVGTIAGCYVQDGKITRNAQIRVIRDGVVVFEDKISSLRRFKDDVREVAAGYECGVGLEKFNDIKEGDVLEAFVMEEVER
;
A
#
# COMPACT_ATOMS: atom_id res chain seq x y z
N VAL A 1 -22.49 -19.71 -13.86
CA VAL A 1 -22.96 -20.51 -12.72
C VAL A 1 -23.14 -19.56 -11.54
N ALA A 2 -24.26 -19.67 -10.81
CA ALA A 2 -24.52 -18.88 -9.63
C ALA A 2 -25.19 -19.76 -8.56
N THR A 3 -24.76 -19.62 -7.31
CA THR A 3 -25.43 -20.29 -6.16
C THR A 3 -26.44 -19.31 -5.57
N VAL A 4 -27.69 -19.72 -5.51
CA VAL A 4 -28.81 -18.93 -4.99
C VAL A 4 -29.54 -19.67 -3.89
N LEU A 5 -30.13 -18.91 -2.99
CA LEU A 5 -31.00 -19.45 -1.92
C LEU A 5 -32.45 -19.09 -2.25
N VAL A 6 -33.28 -20.08 -2.49
CA VAL A 6 -34.72 -19.86 -2.68
C VAL A 6 -35.36 -19.47 -1.34
N GLN A 7 -35.95 -18.27 -1.28
CA GLN A 7 -36.59 -17.76 -0.09
C GLN A 7 -38.10 -18.02 -0.12
N ASN A 8 -38.74 -17.72 -1.24
CA ASN A 8 -40.18 -17.86 -1.43
C ASN A 8 -40.49 -18.53 -2.76
N GLY A 9 -41.61 -19.29 -2.77
CA GLY A 9 -42.04 -19.98 -3.98
C GLY A 9 -41.22 -21.23 -4.30
N THR A 10 -41.35 -21.72 -5.52
CA THR A 10 -40.66 -22.91 -6.02
C THR A 10 -40.00 -22.57 -7.36
N LEU A 11 -38.70 -22.74 -7.45
CA LEU A 11 -37.94 -22.55 -8.69
C LEU A 11 -37.94 -23.86 -9.49
N HIS A 12 -38.20 -23.76 -10.79
CA HIS A 12 -38.17 -24.88 -11.71
C HIS A 12 -37.08 -24.76 -12.76
N ALA A 13 -36.60 -25.90 -13.22
CA ALA A 13 -35.76 -25.91 -14.40
C ALA A 13 -36.59 -25.42 -15.63
N GLY A 14 -36.08 -24.43 -16.36
CA GLY A 14 -36.78 -23.76 -17.43
C GLY A 14 -37.34 -22.38 -17.12
N ASP A 15 -37.43 -22.02 -15.83
CA ASP A 15 -37.86 -20.69 -15.41
C ASP A 15 -36.90 -19.60 -15.90
N ILE A 16 -37.47 -18.44 -16.20
CA ILE A 16 -36.71 -17.24 -16.54
C ILE A 16 -36.46 -16.50 -15.25
N VAL A 17 -35.21 -16.20 -14.96
CA VAL A 17 -34.80 -15.51 -13.74
C VAL A 17 -34.02 -14.24 -14.05
N ILE A 18 -34.23 -13.23 -13.23
CA ILE A 18 -33.46 -12.00 -13.19
C ILE A 18 -32.80 -11.88 -11.80
N ALA A 19 -31.49 -11.66 -11.77
CA ALA A 19 -30.73 -11.44 -10.55
C ALA A 19 -29.83 -10.20 -10.74
N GLY A 20 -30.16 -9.11 -10.03
CA GLY A 20 -29.48 -7.84 -10.26
C GLY A 20 -29.55 -7.38 -11.72
N THR A 21 -28.41 -7.40 -12.40
CA THR A 21 -28.26 -7.08 -13.84
C THR A 21 -28.16 -8.31 -14.74
N ALA A 22 -28.16 -9.51 -14.16
CA ALA A 22 -28.08 -10.78 -14.90
C ALA A 22 -29.48 -11.34 -15.19
N VAL A 23 -29.69 -11.84 -16.39
CA VAL A 23 -30.92 -12.47 -16.83
C VAL A 23 -30.59 -13.81 -17.48
N GLY A 24 -31.46 -14.76 -17.35
CA GLY A 24 -31.30 -16.00 -18.08
C GLY A 24 -32.39 -17.02 -17.78
N ARG A 25 -32.38 -18.09 -18.57
CA ARG A 25 -33.25 -19.24 -18.33
C ARG A 25 -32.51 -20.31 -17.60
N VAL A 26 -33.05 -20.81 -16.50
CA VAL A 26 -32.48 -21.89 -15.71
C VAL A 26 -32.39 -23.15 -16.56
N ARG A 27 -31.21 -23.49 -17.03
CA ARG A 27 -30.97 -24.70 -17.87
C ARG A 27 -30.81 -25.94 -17.03
N ALA A 28 -30.15 -25.83 -15.91
CA ALA A 28 -29.94 -26.91 -14.95
C ALA A 28 -29.82 -26.35 -13.54
N MET A 29 -30.22 -27.13 -12.57
CA MET A 29 -30.05 -26.85 -11.13
C MET A 29 -29.39 -28.04 -10.46
N THR A 30 -28.47 -27.74 -9.53
CA THR A 30 -27.74 -28.73 -8.75
C THR A 30 -27.93 -28.44 -7.27
N ASP A 31 -28.12 -29.47 -6.46
CA ASP A 31 -28.22 -29.35 -5.00
C ASP A 31 -26.83 -29.23 -4.35
N ASP A 32 -26.79 -29.11 -3.04
CA ASP A 32 -25.58 -29.05 -2.20
C ASP A 32 -24.70 -30.32 -2.29
N LYS A 33 -25.22 -31.42 -2.85
CA LYS A 33 -24.51 -32.69 -3.07
C LYS A 33 -24.03 -32.88 -4.52
N GLY A 34 -24.22 -31.86 -5.38
CA GLY A 34 -23.88 -31.95 -6.79
C GLY A 34 -24.86 -32.76 -7.63
N LYS A 35 -26.06 -33.07 -7.12
CA LYS A 35 -27.08 -33.83 -7.83
C LYS A 35 -28.04 -32.91 -8.57
N ASN A 36 -28.31 -33.22 -9.85
CA ASN A 36 -29.27 -32.45 -10.64
C ASN A 36 -30.69 -32.60 -10.05
N ILE A 37 -31.33 -31.46 -9.83
CA ILE A 37 -32.71 -31.35 -9.38
C ILE A 37 -33.54 -30.56 -10.38
N LYS A 38 -34.86 -30.85 -10.43
CA LYS A 38 -35.80 -30.15 -11.34
C LYS A 38 -36.58 -29.03 -10.64
N THR A 39 -36.68 -29.09 -9.36
CA THR A 39 -37.47 -28.16 -8.51
C THR A 39 -36.70 -27.84 -7.24
N ALA A 40 -36.77 -26.60 -6.77
CA ALA A 40 -36.20 -26.13 -5.53
C ALA A 40 -37.22 -25.28 -4.77
N GLY A 41 -37.61 -25.71 -3.57
CA GLY A 41 -38.52 -25.00 -2.68
C GLY A 41 -37.83 -24.00 -1.76
N PRO A 42 -38.57 -23.35 -0.86
CA PRO A 42 -38.02 -22.39 0.09
C PRO A 42 -36.95 -23.00 1.00
N SER A 43 -35.93 -22.15 1.33
CA SER A 43 -34.77 -22.48 2.15
C SER A 43 -33.84 -23.54 1.56
N VAL A 44 -33.94 -23.80 0.25
CA VAL A 44 -33.06 -24.72 -0.47
C VAL A 44 -31.98 -23.92 -1.22
N PRO A 45 -30.71 -24.15 -0.90
CA PRO A 45 -29.60 -23.60 -1.72
C PRO A 45 -29.48 -24.41 -3.01
N VAL A 46 -29.35 -23.71 -4.14
CA VAL A 46 -29.20 -24.37 -5.45
C VAL A 46 -28.17 -23.63 -6.28
N GLU A 47 -27.39 -24.40 -6.99
CA GLU A 47 -26.52 -23.89 -8.04
C GLU A 47 -27.26 -23.90 -9.37
N ILE A 48 -27.37 -22.72 -10.00
CA ILE A 48 -28.10 -22.57 -11.27
C ILE A 48 -27.14 -22.28 -12.42
N ILE A 49 -27.46 -22.85 -13.57
CA ILE A 49 -26.75 -22.63 -14.83
C ILE A 49 -27.71 -22.00 -15.82
N GLY A 50 -27.30 -20.91 -16.52
CA GLY A 50 -28.08 -20.35 -17.60
C GLY A 50 -28.24 -18.83 -17.58
N LEU A 51 -27.65 -18.13 -16.60
CA LEU A 51 -27.57 -16.68 -16.58
C LEU A 51 -26.59 -16.17 -17.65
N ASP A 52 -26.87 -15.00 -18.23
CA ASP A 52 -26.04 -14.32 -19.23
C ASP A 52 -24.83 -13.61 -18.62
N ALA A 53 -24.90 -13.25 -17.33
CA ALA A 53 -23.85 -12.62 -16.56
C ALA A 53 -23.79 -13.20 -15.16
N VAL A 54 -22.73 -12.86 -14.39
CA VAL A 54 -22.59 -13.24 -12.99
C VAL A 54 -23.27 -12.17 -12.14
N PRO A 55 -24.30 -12.52 -11.32
CA PRO A 55 -24.91 -11.58 -10.38
C PRO A 55 -23.94 -11.25 -9.24
N LEU A 56 -24.14 -10.12 -8.60
CA LEU A 56 -23.38 -9.75 -7.41
C LEU A 56 -23.85 -10.54 -6.19
N ALA A 57 -22.96 -10.70 -5.22
CA ALA A 57 -23.32 -11.32 -3.96
C ALA A 57 -24.37 -10.45 -3.23
N GLY A 58 -25.47 -11.08 -2.78
CA GLY A 58 -26.57 -10.38 -2.15
C GLY A 58 -27.64 -9.84 -3.12
N ASP A 59 -27.45 -9.97 -4.45
CA ASP A 59 -28.51 -9.64 -5.40
C ASP A 59 -29.75 -10.51 -5.18
N GLU A 60 -30.90 -9.86 -5.16
CA GLU A 60 -32.18 -10.58 -5.14
C GLU A 60 -32.46 -11.18 -6.53
N PHE A 61 -32.86 -12.45 -6.55
CA PHE A 61 -33.32 -13.09 -7.78
C PHE A 61 -34.82 -13.31 -7.76
N ASN A 62 -35.44 -13.11 -8.91
CA ASN A 62 -36.87 -13.27 -9.11
C ASN A 62 -37.14 -14.08 -10.38
N ALA A 63 -38.05 -15.05 -10.29
CA ALA A 63 -38.58 -15.72 -11.45
C ALA A 63 -39.61 -14.82 -12.13
N VAL A 64 -39.57 -14.74 -13.44
CA VAL A 64 -40.44 -13.87 -14.25
C VAL A 64 -41.03 -14.69 -15.41
N GLU A 65 -42.23 -14.32 -15.87
CA GLU A 65 -42.91 -15.03 -16.98
C GLU A 65 -42.42 -14.56 -18.36
N ASP A 66 -42.07 -13.26 -18.48
CA ASP A 66 -41.69 -12.66 -19.77
C ASP A 66 -40.19 -12.38 -19.82
N GLU A 67 -39.50 -13.10 -20.72
CA GLU A 67 -38.05 -12.93 -20.97
C GLU A 67 -37.71 -11.55 -21.55
N ARG A 68 -38.59 -10.97 -22.40
CA ARG A 68 -38.32 -9.65 -22.98
C ARG A 68 -38.36 -8.56 -21.95
N MET A 69 -39.34 -8.62 -21.03
CA MET A 69 -39.44 -7.68 -19.91
C MET A 69 -38.24 -7.79 -18.99
N ALA A 70 -37.80 -9.01 -18.67
CA ALA A 70 -36.60 -9.24 -17.86
C ALA A 70 -35.36 -8.63 -18.50
N ARG A 71 -35.15 -8.82 -19.81
CA ARG A 71 -33.97 -8.24 -20.50
C ARG A 71 -34.00 -6.72 -20.50
N THR A 72 -35.16 -6.12 -20.80
CA THR A 72 -35.30 -4.64 -20.78
C THR A 72 -34.99 -4.08 -19.37
N LEU A 73 -35.48 -4.74 -18.33
CA LEU A 73 -35.22 -4.32 -16.94
C LEU A 73 -33.72 -4.45 -16.57
N ALA A 74 -33.07 -5.53 -17.01
CA ALA A 74 -31.64 -5.72 -16.79
C ALA A 74 -30.79 -4.67 -17.52
N GLU A 75 -31.16 -4.33 -18.77
CA GLU A 75 -30.49 -3.25 -19.51
C GLU A 75 -30.63 -1.90 -18.81
N GLN A 76 -31.83 -1.54 -18.38
CA GLN A 76 -32.06 -0.31 -17.61
C GLN A 76 -31.21 -0.25 -16.32
N ARG A 77 -31.12 -1.37 -15.60
CA ARG A 77 -30.27 -1.47 -14.40
C ARG A 77 -28.77 -1.33 -14.73
N ARG A 78 -28.32 -1.94 -15.86
CA ARG A 78 -26.93 -1.81 -16.34
C ARG A 78 -26.58 -0.37 -16.70
N ASP A 79 -27.46 0.31 -17.44
CA ASP A 79 -27.25 1.69 -17.84
C ASP A 79 -27.24 2.63 -16.65
N LYS A 80 -28.16 2.44 -15.71
CA LYS A 80 -28.17 3.22 -14.46
C LYS A 80 -26.88 3.01 -13.65
N ALA A 81 -26.41 1.77 -13.52
CA ALA A 81 -25.16 1.47 -12.83
C ALA A 81 -23.93 2.07 -13.53
N LYS A 82 -23.94 2.14 -14.88
CA LYS A 82 -22.91 2.84 -15.64
C LYS A 82 -22.93 4.34 -15.37
N ASP A 83 -24.09 4.96 -15.42
CA ASP A 83 -24.26 6.39 -15.18
C ASP A 83 -23.81 6.79 -13.76
N GLU A 84 -24.12 5.97 -12.75
CA GLU A 84 -23.69 6.16 -11.38
C GLU A 84 -22.15 6.08 -11.27
N ARG A 85 -21.52 5.06 -11.87
CA ARG A 85 -20.05 4.95 -11.93
C ARG A 85 -19.39 6.12 -12.66
N PHE A 86 -20.00 6.60 -13.74
CA PHE A 86 -19.48 7.77 -14.47
C PHE A 86 -19.55 9.04 -13.61
N LYS A 87 -20.63 9.23 -12.85
CA LYS A 87 -20.80 10.37 -11.94
C LYS A 87 -19.79 10.32 -10.78
N GLU A 88 -19.62 9.17 -10.13
CA GLU A 88 -18.63 8.97 -9.07
C GLU A 88 -17.19 9.25 -9.57
N ASN A 89 -16.85 8.77 -10.76
CA ASN A 89 -15.56 9.00 -11.38
C ASN A 89 -15.35 10.45 -11.87
N ALA A 90 -16.40 11.20 -12.17
CA ALA A 90 -16.30 12.56 -12.68
C ALA A 90 -16.13 13.60 -11.55
N VAL A 91 -16.78 13.40 -10.41
CA VAL A 91 -16.72 14.33 -9.27
C VAL A 91 -15.36 14.23 -8.52
N GLY A 92 -14.77 13.03 -8.45
CA GLY A 92 -13.50 12.82 -7.74
C GLY A 92 -12.24 13.34 -8.46
N LYS A 93 -12.30 13.61 -9.77
CA LYS A 93 -11.06 13.81 -10.56
C LYS A 93 -10.40 15.19 -10.43
N LEU A 94 -11.13 16.26 -10.17
CA LEU A 94 -10.56 17.62 -10.13
C LEU A 94 -10.10 18.00 -8.72
N GLU A 95 -10.89 17.74 -7.71
CA GLU A 95 -10.51 18.00 -6.32
C GLU A 95 -9.40 17.03 -5.83
N ASP A 96 -9.49 15.75 -6.22
CA ASP A 96 -8.44 14.73 -5.94
C ASP A 96 -7.11 15.06 -6.65
N LEU A 97 -7.12 15.63 -7.85
CA LEU A 97 -5.89 16.02 -8.56
C LEU A 97 -5.16 17.17 -7.87
N PHE A 98 -5.90 18.13 -7.34
CA PHE A 98 -5.31 19.27 -6.62
C PHE A 98 -4.77 18.87 -5.24
N SER A 99 -5.47 18.00 -4.51
CA SER A 99 -4.98 17.47 -3.23
C SER A 99 -3.78 16.52 -3.41
N ARG A 100 -3.76 15.71 -4.46
CA ARG A 100 -2.62 14.81 -4.79
C ARG A 100 -1.33 15.56 -5.13
N MET A 101 -1.43 16.76 -5.70
CA MET A 101 -0.25 17.58 -6.02
C MET A 101 0.33 18.29 -4.79
N SER A 102 -0.45 18.46 -3.70
CA SER A 102 -0.01 19.20 -2.51
C SER A 102 0.52 18.32 -1.38
N ASP A 103 0.09 17.07 -1.25
CA ASP A 103 0.29 16.31 0.00
C ASP A 103 1.29 15.14 -0.09
N GLY A 104 1.90 14.88 -1.24
CA GLY A 104 2.90 13.81 -1.37
C GLY A 104 2.37 12.38 -1.12
N VAL A 105 1.04 12.18 -1.14
CA VAL A 105 0.39 10.87 -0.98
C VAL A 105 0.80 9.94 -2.11
N LYS A 106 1.25 8.74 -1.76
CA LYS A 106 1.64 7.71 -2.73
C LYS A 106 0.44 6.84 -3.10
N ASP A 107 0.31 6.52 -4.38
CA ASP A 107 -0.72 5.60 -4.87
C ASP A 107 -0.16 4.19 -5.01
N LEU A 108 -0.82 3.20 -4.39
CA LEU A 108 -0.60 1.78 -4.60
C LEU A 108 -1.73 1.22 -5.47
N ASN A 109 -1.47 1.04 -6.75
CA ASN A 109 -2.43 0.50 -7.69
C ASN A 109 -2.41 -1.03 -7.67
N ILE A 110 -3.60 -1.66 -7.66
CA ILE A 110 -3.75 -3.11 -7.58
C ILE A 110 -4.75 -3.60 -8.63
N VAL A 111 -4.41 -4.70 -9.30
CA VAL A 111 -5.33 -5.51 -10.11
C VAL A 111 -5.68 -6.76 -9.31
N VAL A 112 -6.97 -7.01 -9.04
CA VAL A 112 -7.44 -8.17 -8.27
C VAL A 112 -8.04 -9.20 -9.20
N LYS A 113 -7.58 -10.45 -9.10
CA LYS A 113 -8.15 -11.63 -9.77
C LYS A 113 -8.48 -12.67 -8.74
N ALA A 114 -9.68 -13.26 -8.83
CA ALA A 114 -10.11 -14.29 -7.88
C ALA A 114 -10.87 -15.43 -8.58
N ASP A 115 -11.07 -16.52 -7.88
CA ASP A 115 -11.81 -17.70 -8.35
C ASP A 115 -13.32 -17.44 -8.50
N VAL A 116 -13.87 -16.64 -7.61
CA VAL A 116 -15.30 -16.27 -7.59
C VAL A 116 -15.51 -14.78 -7.30
N GLY A 117 -16.69 -14.25 -7.71
CA GLY A 117 -17.02 -12.83 -7.55
C GLY A 117 -17.03 -12.36 -6.09
N GLY A 118 -17.52 -13.19 -5.18
CA GLY A 118 -17.52 -12.89 -3.74
C GLY A 118 -16.11 -12.73 -3.15
N SER A 119 -15.18 -13.61 -3.55
CA SER A 119 -13.76 -13.50 -3.16
C SER A 119 -13.12 -12.23 -3.70
N ALA A 120 -13.37 -11.90 -4.99
CA ALA A 120 -12.85 -10.70 -5.62
C ALA A 120 -13.31 -9.42 -4.90
N GLU A 121 -14.59 -9.34 -4.57
CA GLU A 121 -15.16 -8.20 -3.86
C GLU A 121 -14.66 -8.10 -2.42
N ALA A 122 -14.57 -9.23 -1.69
CA ALA A 122 -14.05 -9.25 -0.31
C ALA A 122 -12.59 -8.79 -0.24
N VAL A 123 -11.74 -9.28 -1.16
CA VAL A 123 -10.33 -8.85 -1.26
C VAL A 123 -10.25 -7.37 -1.60
N LYS A 124 -10.99 -6.91 -2.62
CA LYS A 124 -11.04 -5.50 -3.02
C LYS A 124 -11.42 -4.59 -1.85
N GLN A 125 -12.52 -4.89 -1.15
CA GLN A 125 -12.98 -4.08 -0.01
C GLN A 125 -11.98 -4.07 1.15
N SER A 126 -11.34 -5.21 1.41
CA SER A 126 -10.32 -5.31 2.46
C SER A 126 -9.08 -4.48 2.13
N LEU A 127 -8.61 -4.55 0.87
CA LEU A 127 -7.44 -3.78 0.42
C LEU A 127 -7.70 -2.27 0.40
N VAL A 128 -8.87 -1.82 -0.06
CA VAL A 128 -9.23 -0.39 -0.06
C VAL A 128 -9.28 0.18 1.36
N LYS A 129 -9.70 -0.61 2.36
CA LYS A 129 -9.72 -0.19 3.78
C LYS A 129 -8.33 0.04 4.38
N LEU A 130 -7.26 -0.47 3.78
CA LEU A 130 -5.89 -0.24 4.23
C LEU A 130 -5.39 1.16 3.90
N SER A 131 -6.08 1.89 3.01
CA SER A 131 -5.70 3.26 2.65
C SER A 131 -5.57 4.14 3.89
N ASN A 132 -4.50 4.92 3.95
CA ASN A 132 -4.21 5.90 4.99
C ASN A 132 -3.87 7.26 4.37
N GLU A 133 -3.48 8.23 5.19
CA GLU A 133 -3.15 9.59 4.76
C GLU A 133 -1.87 9.65 3.90
N GLU A 134 -0.97 8.67 4.01
CA GLU A 134 0.33 8.64 3.32
C GLU A 134 0.31 7.76 2.06
N VAL A 135 -0.50 6.67 2.05
CA VAL A 135 -0.61 5.73 0.91
C VAL A 135 -2.07 5.41 0.64
N LYS A 136 -2.51 5.65 -0.59
CA LYS A 136 -3.85 5.30 -1.08
C LYS A 136 -3.81 4.01 -1.89
N VAL A 137 -4.60 3.03 -1.48
CA VAL A 137 -4.75 1.76 -2.21
C VAL A 137 -5.88 1.90 -3.23
N ASN A 138 -5.53 1.79 -4.52
CA ASN A 138 -6.47 1.90 -5.62
C ASN A 138 -6.62 0.55 -6.33
N VAL A 139 -7.78 -0.09 -6.22
CA VAL A 139 -8.08 -1.28 -7.02
C VAL A 139 -8.60 -0.84 -8.40
N ILE A 140 -7.71 -0.83 -9.38
CA ILE A 140 -8.02 -0.34 -10.75
C ILE A 140 -8.85 -1.34 -11.56
N HIS A 141 -8.69 -2.64 -11.29
CA HIS A 141 -9.47 -3.69 -11.93
C HIS A 141 -9.70 -4.84 -10.96
N SER A 142 -10.92 -5.42 -11.02
CA SER A 142 -11.29 -6.61 -10.24
C SER A 142 -12.11 -7.53 -11.11
N ALA A 143 -11.66 -8.78 -11.29
CA ALA A 143 -12.33 -9.75 -12.16
C ALA A 143 -12.18 -11.19 -11.66
N VAL A 144 -13.05 -12.07 -12.17
CA VAL A 144 -13.04 -13.50 -11.90
C VAL A 144 -12.23 -14.23 -12.97
N GLY A 145 -11.52 -15.28 -12.58
CA GLY A 145 -10.73 -16.14 -13.45
C GLY A 145 -9.22 -16.04 -13.21
N GLY A 146 -8.45 -16.83 -13.95
CA GLY A 146 -6.99 -16.83 -13.90
C GLY A 146 -6.38 -15.51 -14.34
N ILE A 147 -5.12 -15.30 -13.98
CA ILE A 147 -4.37 -14.11 -14.40
C ILE A 147 -3.87 -14.34 -15.83
N THR A 148 -4.15 -13.41 -16.73
CA THR A 148 -3.82 -13.47 -18.15
C THR A 148 -2.81 -12.40 -18.55
N GLU A 149 -2.22 -12.52 -19.74
CA GLU A 149 -1.31 -11.51 -20.28
C GLU A 149 -1.96 -10.11 -20.36
N ASN A 150 -3.26 -10.02 -20.66
CA ASN A 150 -3.98 -8.73 -20.69
C ASN A 150 -4.03 -8.06 -19.32
N ASP A 151 -4.15 -8.84 -18.23
CA ASP A 151 -4.11 -8.32 -16.87
C ASP A 151 -2.72 -7.75 -16.55
N VAL A 152 -1.66 -8.42 -17.03
CA VAL A 152 -0.28 -7.95 -16.89
C VAL A 152 -0.03 -6.67 -17.68
N MET A 153 -0.53 -6.58 -18.91
CA MET A 153 -0.42 -5.35 -19.71
C MET A 153 -1.13 -4.17 -19.04
N LEU A 154 -2.31 -4.39 -18.46
CA LEU A 154 -3.03 -3.37 -17.71
C LEU A 154 -2.23 -2.93 -16.46
N ALA A 155 -1.69 -3.89 -15.73
CA ALA A 155 -0.88 -3.62 -14.53
C ALA A 155 0.38 -2.82 -14.88
N ALA A 156 1.10 -3.19 -15.93
CA ALA A 156 2.26 -2.46 -16.42
C ALA A 156 1.93 -1.02 -16.80
N ALA A 157 0.86 -0.81 -17.57
CA ALA A 157 0.43 0.53 -17.99
C ALA A 157 0.01 1.43 -16.83
N SER A 158 -0.44 0.84 -15.71
CA SER A 158 -0.94 1.56 -14.53
C SER A 158 0.03 1.55 -13.35
N ASN A 159 1.23 1.04 -13.51
CA ASN A 159 2.20 0.79 -12.43
C ASN A 159 1.55 0.08 -11.24
N ALA A 160 0.85 -1.02 -11.52
CA ALA A 160 0.07 -1.76 -10.54
C ALA A 160 0.70 -3.13 -10.26
N ILE A 161 0.45 -3.66 -9.07
CA ILE A 161 0.71 -5.06 -8.72
C ILE A 161 -0.52 -5.91 -9.01
N ILE A 162 -0.32 -7.21 -9.27
CA ILE A 162 -1.42 -8.16 -9.49
C ILE A 162 -1.58 -9.05 -8.26
N VAL A 163 -2.77 -9.04 -7.69
CA VAL A 163 -3.17 -9.90 -6.58
C VAL A 163 -4.11 -10.98 -7.08
N GLY A 164 -3.66 -12.22 -7.09
CA GLY A 164 -4.44 -13.40 -7.42
C GLY A 164 -4.91 -14.12 -6.15
N PHE A 165 -6.23 -14.17 -5.93
CA PHE A 165 -6.79 -14.89 -4.79
C PHE A 165 -7.37 -16.23 -5.24
N ASN A 166 -6.78 -17.32 -4.76
CA ASN A 166 -7.11 -18.70 -5.12
C ASN A 166 -7.04 -19.02 -6.64
N VAL A 167 -6.32 -18.20 -7.41
CA VAL A 167 -6.07 -18.37 -8.84
C VAL A 167 -4.58 -18.39 -9.15
N ARG A 168 -4.23 -18.80 -10.37
CA ARG A 168 -2.84 -18.83 -10.83
C ARG A 168 -2.69 -18.09 -12.15
N PRO A 169 -1.53 -17.49 -12.41
CA PRO A 169 -1.19 -16.95 -13.71
C PRO A 169 -1.01 -18.07 -14.73
N ASP A 170 -1.40 -17.84 -15.97
CA ASP A 170 -1.03 -18.68 -17.09
C ASP A 170 0.44 -18.44 -17.48
N LYS A 171 0.98 -19.29 -18.35
CA LYS A 171 2.39 -19.21 -18.76
C LYS A 171 2.70 -17.86 -19.46
N GLN A 172 1.77 -17.36 -20.29
CA GLN A 172 1.94 -16.12 -21.02
C GLN A 172 1.97 -14.92 -20.04
N ALA A 173 1.14 -14.95 -19.00
CA ALA A 173 1.14 -13.93 -17.95
C ALA A 173 2.45 -13.92 -17.13
N ILE A 174 3.02 -15.11 -16.83
CA ILE A 174 4.31 -15.19 -16.14
C ILE A 174 5.42 -14.58 -17.01
N ASP A 175 5.52 -15.02 -18.27
CA ASP A 175 6.54 -14.55 -19.22
C ASP A 175 6.39 -13.03 -19.49
N ALA A 176 5.15 -12.51 -19.53
CA ALA A 176 4.88 -11.10 -19.68
C ALA A 176 5.22 -10.29 -18.42
N GLY A 177 4.91 -10.84 -17.23
CA GLY A 177 5.23 -10.23 -15.93
C GLY A 177 6.73 -10.02 -15.75
N GLU A 178 7.53 -11.07 -16.05
CA GLU A 178 8.99 -10.98 -16.00
C GLU A 178 9.56 -9.95 -16.99
N ARG A 179 9.02 -9.91 -18.22
CA ARG A 179 9.47 -8.93 -19.24
C ARG A 179 9.13 -7.49 -18.90
N GLN A 180 7.98 -7.26 -18.26
CA GLN A 180 7.46 -5.92 -17.97
C GLN A 180 7.74 -5.47 -16.53
N GLY A 181 8.33 -6.34 -15.70
CA GLY A 181 8.62 -6.05 -14.30
C GLY A 181 7.37 -5.89 -13.42
N VAL A 182 6.29 -6.59 -13.76
CA VAL A 182 5.04 -6.57 -12.99
C VAL A 182 5.10 -7.63 -11.90
N ASP A 183 4.88 -7.21 -10.65
CA ASP A 183 4.82 -8.13 -9.51
C ASP A 183 3.46 -8.85 -9.48
N ILE A 184 3.49 -10.19 -9.52
CA ILE A 184 2.31 -11.06 -9.47
C ILE A 184 2.35 -11.86 -8.18
N ARG A 185 1.44 -11.55 -7.25
CA ARG A 185 1.30 -12.21 -5.95
C ARG A 185 0.05 -13.09 -5.91
N THR A 186 0.18 -14.31 -5.40
CA THR A 186 -0.95 -15.24 -5.32
C THR A 186 -1.17 -15.74 -3.90
N TYR A 187 -2.40 -15.61 -3.41
CA TYR A 187 -2.78 -15.93 -2.04
C TYR A 187 -3.93 -16.93 -2.00
N ARG A 188 -4.05 -17.64 -0.88
CA ARG A 188 -5.20 -18.49 -0.52
C ARG A 188 -5.89 -18.02 0.74
N ILE A 189 -5.20 -17.27 1.56
CA ILE A 189 -5.68 -16.73 2.84
C ILE A 189 -5.70 -15.22 2.74
N ILE A 190 -6.85 -14.60 3.03
CA ILE A 190 -7.03 -13.16 2.88
C ILE A 190 -6.13 -12.36 3.84
N TYR A 191 -5.87 -12.89 5.03
CA TYR A 191 -5.02 -12.22 6.03
C TYR A 191 -3.54 -12.15 5.59
N GLU A 192 -3.04 -13.16 4.86
CA GLU A 192 -1.69 -13.11 4.26
C GLU A 192 -1.61 -12.00 3.20
N CYS A 193 -2.63 -11.91 2.35
CA CYS A 193 -2.72 -10.85 1.35
C CYS A 193 -2.71 -9.45 2.00
N ILE A 194 -3.53 -9.25 3.02
CA ILE A 194 -3.60 -7.99 3.76
C ILE A 194 -2.25 -7.65 4.38
N GLY A 195 -1.63 -8.59 5.10
CA GLY A 195 -0.35 -8.36 5.78
C GLY A 195 0.80 -8.02 4.82
N GLU A 196 0.88 -8.69 3.65
CA GLU A 196 1.91 -8.37 2.66
C GLU A 196 1.68 -7.01 1.99
N ILE A 197 0.43 -6.62 1.73
CA ILE A 197 0.11 -5.30 1.19
C ILE A 197 0.40 -4.19 2.20
N GLU A 198 0.10 -4.40 3.49
CA GLU A 198 0.50 -3.48 4.55
C GLU A 198 2.02 -3.31 4.64
N ALA A 199 2.77 -4.41 4.53
CA ALA A 199 4.22 -4.36 4.51
C ALA A 199 4.75 -3.61 3.27
N ALA A 200 4.13 -3.83 2.10
CA ALA A 200 4.48 -3.10 0.88
C ALA A 200 4.19 -1.59 1.01
N MET A 201 3.06 -1.21 1.61
CA MET A 201 2.72 0.19 1.90
C MET A 201 3.76 0.84 2.82
N LYS A 202 4.16 0.16 3.90
CA LYS A 202 5.23 0.65 4.80
C LYS A 202 6.55 0.83 4.07
N GLY A 203 6.93 -0.12 3.20
CA GLY A 203 8.14 -0.03 2.38
C GLY A 203 8.11 1.09 1.33
N MET A 204 6.93 1.57 0.95
CA MET A 204 6.80 2.72 0.06
C MET A 204 7.08 4.06 0.76
N LEU A 205 6.94 4.15 2.08
CA LEU A 205 7.13 5.39 2.83
C LEU A 205 8.60 5.78 2.86
N ALA A 206 8.87 7.09 2.94
CA ALA A 206 10.22 7.57 3.21
C ALA A 206 10.64 7.15 4.63
N PRO A 207 11.89 6.74 4.84
CA PRO A 207 12.36 6.40 6.16
C PRO A 207 12.20 7.60 7.11
N THR A 208 11.65 7.34 8.29
CA THR A 208 11.53 8.36 9.34
C THR A 208 12.82 8.36 10.13
N TYR A 209 13.50 9.51 10.14
CA TYR A 209 14.71 9.69 10.95
C TYR A 209 14.35 10.32 12.28
N LYS A 210 14.86 9.74 13.35
CA LYS A 210 14.81 10.33 14.68
C LYS A 210 16.21 10.81 15.07
N GLU A 211 16.27 12.01 15.59
CA GLU A 211 17.51 12.54 16.17
C GLU A 211 17.80 11.80 17.47
N ASN A 212 18.97 11.17 17.53
CA ASN A 212 19.50 10.54 18.75
C ASN A 212 20.70 11.35 19.24
N LEU A 213 20.53 11.98 20.40
CA LEU A 213 21.57 12.76 21.05
C LEU A 213 22.62 11.83 21.63
N LEU A 214 23.87 12.02 21.27
CA LEU A 214 25.00 11.19 21.74
C LEU A 214 25.72 11.76 22.96
N GLY A 215 25.83 13.07 23.04
CA GLY A 215 26.50 13.73 24.17
C GLY A 215 26.93 15.16 23.89
N HIS A 216 27.48 15.80 24.90
CA HIS A 216 27.91 17.19 24.83
C HIS A 216 29.40 17.32 25.14
N ALA A 217 30.08 18.22 24.44
CA ALA A 217 31.48 18.59 24.70
C ALA A 217 31.61 20.10 24.78
N GLN A 218 32.26 20.60 25.83
CA GLN A 218 32.51 22.01 26.01
C GLN A 218 33.86 22.39 25.38
N VAL A 219 33.88 23.44 24.59
CA VAL A 219 35.11 24.01 24.01
C VAL A 219 35.88 24.76 25.06
N ARG A 220 37.09 24.28 25.35
CA ARG A 220 38.02 24.89 26.35
C ARG A 220 39.10 25.73 25.71
N GLN A 221 39.49 25.36 24.46
CA GLN A 221 40.55 26.05 23.71
C GLN A 221 40.27 25.95 22.22
N THR A 222 40.63 26.98 21.46
CA THR A 222 40.57 26.94 20.02
C THR A 222 41.97 27.00 19.41
N ILE A 223 42.28 26.16 18.45
CA ILE A 223 43.58 26.10 17.77
C ILE A 223 43.33 26.31 16.27
N HIS A 224 43.90 27.38 15.73
CA HIS A 224 43.81 27.67 14.31
C HIS A 224 44.95 27.00 13.56
N VAL A 225 44.63 26.09 12.62
CA VAL A 225 45.63 25.41 11.77
C VAL A 225 45.41 25.83 10.32
N PRO A 226 46.37 26.50 9.67
CA PRO A 226 46.19 27.10 8.35
C PRO A 226 45.73 26.13 7.26
N ALA A 227 46.03 24.83 7.39
CA ALA A 227 45.72 23.82 6.39
C ALA A 227 44.36 23.08 6.67
N VAL A 228 43.80 23.17 7.87
CA VAL A 228 42.67 22.35 8.31
C VAL A 228 41.49 23.18 8.86
N GLY A 229 41.74 24.46 9.16
CA GLY A 229 40.76 25.34 9.80
C GLY A 229 40.90 25.40 11.33
N THR A 230 39.85 25.75 12.01
CA THR A 230 39.80 25.82 13.47
C THR A 230 39.49 24.47 14.11
N ILE A 231 40.37 24.01 14.97
CA ILE A 231 40.17 22.79 15.79
C ILE A 231 39.75 23.23 17.19
N ALA A 232 38.64 22.72 17.66
CA ALA A 232 38.15 22.93 19.02
C ALA A 232 38.78 21.90 19.95
N GLY A 233 39.56 22.35 20.94
CA GLY A 233 39.96 21.53 22.08
C GLY A 233 38.81 21.45 23.08
N CYS A 234 38.16 20.30 23.14
CA CYS A 234 36.93 20.08 23.88
C CYS A 234 37.12 19.13 25.02
N TYR A 235 36.29 19.29 26.06
CA TYR A 235 36.12 18.34 27.12
C TYR A 235 34.71 17.74 27.05
N VAL A 236 34.58 16.40 26.93
CA VAL A 236 33.28 15.72 26.84
C VAL A 236 32.65 15.70 28.24
N GLN A 237 31.49 16.39 28.35
CA GLN A 237 30.80 16.55 29.64
C GLN A 237 29.92 15.32 29.94
N ASP A 238 29.21 14.84 28.96
CA ASP A 238 28.34 13.67 29.06
C ASP A 238 28.33 12.86 27.78
N GLY A 239 27.80 11.64 27.83
CA GLY A 239 27.66 10.75 26.70
C GLY A 239 28.96 10.45 25.97
N LYS A 240 28.95 10.56 24.64
CA LYS A 240 30.13 10.34 23.79
C LYS A 240 30.08 11.17 22.53
N ILE A 241 31.23 11.54 21.98
CA ILE A 241 31.37 12.16 20.67
C ILE A 241 31.92 11.12 19.71
N THR A 242 31.22 10.88 18.58
CA THR A 242 31.65 9.93 17.56
C THR A 242 32.02 10.67 16.27
N ARG A 243 33.01 10.16 15.53
CA ARG A 243 33.50 10.80 14.29
C ARG A 243 32.42 10.99 13.23
N ASN A 244 31.40 10.12 13.19
CA ASN A 244 30.32 10.18 12.20
C ASN A 244 29.10 10.99 12.67
N ALA A 245 29.18 11.58 13.89
CA ALA A 245 28.12 12.43 14.40
C ALA A 245 28.03 13.76 13.66
N GLN A 246 26.83 14.31 13.62
CA GLN A 246 26.61 15.72 13.34
C GLN A 246 26.80 16.51 14.62
N ILE A 247 27.30 17.73 14.50
CA ILE A 247 27.54 18.62 15.63
C ILE A 247 26.68 19.86 15.50
N ARG A 248 26.03 20.20 16.58
CA ARG A 248 25.32 21.46 16.75
C ARG A 248 26.17 22.33 17.68
N VAL A 249 26.59 23.49 17.21
CA VAL A 249 27.36 24.45 18.00
C VAL A 249 26.39 25.34 18.74
N ILE A 250 26.46 25.30 20.08
CA ILE A 250 25.58 26.07 20.97
C ILE A 250 26.43 27.14 21.68
N ARG A 251 26.04 28.40 21.51
CA ARG A 251 26.66 29.57 22.17
C ARG A 251 25.62 30.29 23.01
N ASP A 252 25.88 30.50 24.28
CA ASP A 252 24.95 31.16 25.21
C ASP A 252 23.55 30.57 25.21
N GLY A 253 23.44 29.22 25.05
CA GLY A 253 22.17 28.49 24.98
C GLY A 253 21.43 28.57 23.62
N VAL A 254 22.06 29.20 22.61
CA VAL A 254 21.47 29.33 21.27
C VAL A 254 22.26 28.51 20.25
N VAL A 255 21.57 27.76 19.40
CA VAL A 255 22.19 27.04 18.29
C VAL A 255 22.67 28.04 17.22
N VAL A 256 23.99 28.08 17.03
CA VAL A 256 24.64 28.98 16.09
C VAL A 256 24.80 28.34 14.71
N PHE A 257 25.18 27.06 14.68
CA PHE A 257 25.45 26.34 13.47
C PHE A 257 25.31 24.82 13.65
N GLU A 258 24.98 24.12 12.56
CA GLU A 258 24.99 22.66 12.49
C GLU A 258 25.97 22.22 11.40
N ASP A 259 26.87 21.28 11.73
CA ASP A 259 27.90 20.82 10.82
C ASP A 259 28.30 19.36 11.08
N LYS A 260 29.15 18.82 10.24
CA LYS A 260 29.71 17.46 10.40
C LYS A 260 31.12 17.55 10.97
N ILE A 261 31.51 16.49 11.69
CA ILE A 261 32.88 16.35 12.18
C ILE A 261 33.79 16.00 11.00
N SER A 262 34.77 16.85 10.70
CA SER A 262 35.83 16.58 9.73
C SER A 262 36.95 15.74 10.36
N SER A 263 37.30 16.01 11.62
CA SER A 263 38.34 15.29 12.36
C SER A 263 37.99 15.16 13.83
N LEU A 264 38.25 13.98 14.42
CA LEU A 264 38.14 13.71 15.85
C LEU A 264 39.44 13.10 16.32
N ARG A 265 40.15 13.81 17.20
CA ARG A 265 41.48 13.41 17.70
C ARG A 265 41.55 13.41 19.22
N ARG A 266 42.33 12.50 19.72
CA ARG A 266 42.74 12.51 21.12
C ARG A 266 44.27 12.59 21.19
N PHE A 267 44.80 13.69 21.73
CA PHE A 267 46.21 14.06 21.62
C PHE A 267 46.65 14.17 20.14
N LYS A 268 47.42 13.21 19.65
CA LYS A 268 47.89 13.18 18.24
C LYS A 268 47.23 12.11 17.39
N ASP A 269 46.42 11.23 18.02
CA ASP A 269 45.83 10.06 17.36
C ASP A 269 44.40 10.35 16.89
N ASP A 270 44.06 9.93 15.65
CA ASP A 270 42.70 9.93 15.15
C ASP A 270 41.92 8.82 15.87
N VAL A 271 40.76 9.16 16.43
CA VAL A 271 39.91 8.23 17.17
C VAL A 271 38.51 8.16 16.56
N ARG A 272 37.83 7.04 16.76
CA ARG A 272 36.45 6.85 16.28
C ARG A 272 35.40 7.44 17.22
N GLU A 273 35.67 7.40 18.52
CA GLU A 273 34.78 7.95 19.55
C GLU A 273 35.58 8.39 20.78
N VAL A 274 35.03 9.33 21.53
CA VAL A 274 35.55 9.83 22.80
C VAL A 274 34.41 9.87 23.82
N ALA A 275 34.56 9.20 24.94
CA ALA A 275 33.58 9.13 26.04
C ALA A 275 33.65 10.34 26.95
N ALA A 276 32.62 10.52 27.79
CA ALA A 276 32.57 11.53 28.84
C ALA A 276 33.80 11.48 29.77
N GLY A 277 34.25 12.64 30.19
CA GLY A 277 35.41 12.79 31.09
C GLY A 277 36.77 12.88 30.39
N TYR A 278 36.79 12.79 29.05
CA TYR A 278 38.03 12.89 28.29
C TYR A 278 38.08 14.16 27.41
N GLU A 279 39.30 14.59 27.14
CA GLU A 279 39.58 15.69 26.23
C GLU A 279 39.75 15.18 24.79
N CYS A 280 39.30 15.97 23.82
CA CYS A 280 39.44 15.70 22.39
C CYS A 280 39.59 16.98 21.56
N GLY A 281 40.16 16.82 20.39
CA GLY A 281 40.17 17.85 19.35
C GLY A 281 39.10 17.55 18.30
N VAL A 282 38.18 18.47 18.12
CA VAL A 282 37.09 18.37 17.11
C VAL A 282 37.30 19.40 16.03
N GLY A 283 37.43 18.96 14.79
CA GLY A 283 37.37 19.82 13.60
C GLY A 283 36.01 19.70 12.91
N LEU A 284 35.44 20.81 12.49
CA LEU A 284 34.20 20.87 11.73
C LEU A 284 34.50 21.04 10.23
N GLU A 285 33.55 20.66 9.34
CA GLU A 285 33.78 20.73 7.89
C GLU A 285 33.72 22.16 7.35
N LYS A 286 32.76 22.94 7.79
CA LYS A 286 32.44 24.25 7.22
C LYS A 286 32.58 25.40 8.22
N PHE A 287 32.31 25.14 9.50
CA PHE A 287 32.25 26.17 10.52
C PHE A 287 33.60 26.39 11.22
N ASN A 288 34.15 27.58 11.10
CA ASN A 288 35.46 27.94 11.66
C ASN A 288 35.39 28.97 12.80
N ASP A 289 34.24 29.61 13.07
CA ASP A 289 34.08 30.62 14.14
C ASP A 289 33.69 29.96 15.48
N ILE A 290 34.39 28.89 15.85
CA ILE A 290 34.25 28.25 17.16
C ILE A 290 34.94 29.10 18.21
N LYS A 291 34.29 29.32 19.37
CA LYS A 291 34.83 30.11 20.49
C LYS A 291 34.94 29.29 21.75
N GLU A 292 35.82 29.74 22.65
CA GLU A 292 35.90 29.17 23.96
C GLU A 292 34.60 29.40 24.73
N GLY A 293 34.11 28.36 25.40
CA GLY A 293 32.82 28.36 26.07
C GLY A 293 31.66 27.80 25.24
N ASP A 294 31.81 27.65 23.92
CA ASP A 294 30.79 26.99 23.09
C ASP A 294 30.58 25.54 23.55
N VAL A 295 29.36 25.06 23.39
CA VAL A 295 29.03 23.65 23.66
C VAL A 295 28.76 22.97 22.31
N LEU A 296 29.45 21.88 22.07
CA LEU A 296 29.25 21.01 20.89
C LEU A 296 28.33 19.87 21.30
N GLU A 297 27.12 19.88 20.78
CA GLU A 297 26.12 18.82 20.94
C GLU A 297 26.24 17.84 19.78
N ALA A 298 26.59 16.59 20.07
CA ALA A 298 26.74 15.54 19.07
C ALA A 298 25.45 14.72 18.96
N PHE A 299 24.96 14.56 17.74
CA PHE A 299 23.76 13.75 17.45
C PHE A 299 23.93 12.95 16.17
N VAL A 300 23.14 11.91 16.02
CA VAL A 300 23.01 11.11 14.80
C VAL A 300 21.54 11.01 14.43
N MET A 301 21.28 10.96 13.12
CA MET A 301 19.95 10.67 12.60
C MET A 301 19.85 9.15 12.44
N GLU A 302 19.08 8.50 13.28
CA GLU A 302 18.81 7.06 13.21
C GLU A 302 17.49 6.82 12.47
N GLU A 303 17.50 5.87 11.56
CA GLU A 303 16.29 5.42 10.88
C GLU A 303 15.43 4.63 11.86
N VAL A 304 14.17 5.05 12.03
CA VAL A 304 13.21 4.36 12.89
C VAL A 304 12.33 3.49 12.00
N GLU A 305 12.38 2.16 12.20
CA GLU A 305 11.42 1.24 11.61
C GLU A 305 10.01 1.55 12.15
N ARG A 306 9.04 1.65 11.25
CA ARG A 306 7.61 1.90 11.57
C ARG A 306 6.80 0.62 11.70
#